data_f60099e65436d99e45d48914fc22283e
#
_entry.id   f60099e65436d99e45d48914fc22283e
#
_cell.length_a   1.000
_cell.length_b   1.000
_cell.length_c   1.000
_cell.angle_alpha   90.00
_cell.angle_beta   90.00
_cell.angle_gamma   90.00
#
_symmetry.space_group_name_H-M   'P 1'
#
loop_
_entity.id
_entity.type
_entity.pdbx_description
1 polymer ?
#
loop_
_entity_poly.entity_id
_entity_poly.type
_entity_poly.pdbx_seq_one_letter_code
_entity_poly.pdbx_strand_id
1 'polypeptide(L)'
;METNEKPLAWRLILLIGVFHPLFVFASEEEDASESVESVYRDSGELENERSKHWAWAELKDSVPPKVKDSKWVRNPIDQFILSKLEKAGLAPNPQATERTLDRRAHFNLVGLPNLAKGEDGSFDKMIDELLASPRFGERWGRHWLDVARFAESHGFEQDYDRPHAYHYRDFVIKAFNMDMPFDQFVRWQVAGDEIAPDDPLALSATGFLGAGVFPTQLTEKEFESAR
;
A
#
# COMPACT_ATOMS: atom_id res chain seq x y z
N MET A 1 18.42 39.40 -38.74
CA MET A 1 18.95 39.50 -37.36
C MET A 1 17.78 39.24 -36.41
N GLU A 2 17.47 37.97 -36.16
CA GLU A 2 16.40 37.57 -35.25
C GLU A 2 17.00 37.39 -33.86
N THR A 3 16.55 38.19 -32.91
CA THR A 3 16.91 38.08 -31.52
C THR A 3 16.06 36.97 -30.88
N ASN A 4 16.70 35.84 -30.60
CA ASN A 4 16.13 34.68 -29.94
C ASN A 4 16.05 34.95 -28.41
N GLU A 5 14.95 35.57 -27.97
CA GLU A 5 14.66 35.76 -26.55
C GLU A 5 14.07 34.49 -25.98
N LYS A 6 14.80 33.83 -25.10
CA LYS A 6 14.28 32.67 -24.33
C LYS A 6 13.20 33.10 -23.34
N PRO A 7 12.11 32.33 -23.17
CA PRO A 7 10.99 32.71 -22.31
C PRO A 7 11.39 32.86 -20.85
N LEU A 8 10.75 33.79 -20.16
CA LEU A 8 10.99 34.25 -18.79
C LEU A 8 11.05 33.13 -17.74
N ALA A 9 10.42 31.99 -18.00
CA ALA A 9 10.36 30.84 -17.11
C ALA A 9 11.75 30.23 -16.81
N TRP A 10 12.71 30.33 -17.72
CA TRP A 10 14.07 29.80 -17.52
C TRP A 10 14.98 30.72 -16.71
N ARG A 11 14.62 31.99 -16.59
CA ARG A 11 15.38 32.94 -15.77
C ARG A 11 15.09 32.82 -14.27
N LEU A 12 13.91 32.31 -13.90
CA LEU A 12 13.54 32.11 -12.50
C LEU A 12 14.21 30.87 -11.87
N ILE A 13 14.49 29.83 -12.68
CA ILE A 13 15.13 28.59 -12.19
C ILE A 13 16.61 28.78 -11.88
N LEU A 14 17.28 29.71 -12.56
CA LEU A 14 18.69 30.00 -12.35
C LEU A 14 18.96 30.92 -11.13
N LEU A 15 17.93 31.63 -10.62
CA LEU A 15 18.06 32.51 -9.46
C LEU A 15 17.80 31.80 -8.10
N ILE A 16 17.20 30.59 -8.12
CA ILE A 16 16.93 29.81 -6.91
C ILE A 16 18.14 28.92 -6.52
N GLY A 17 19.09 28.73 -7.44
CA GLY A 17 20.26 27.85 -7.22
C GLY A 17 21.45 28.47 -6.46
N VAL A 18 21.40 29.72 -6.03
CA VAL A 18 22.58 30.42 -5.44
C VAL A 18 22.37 30.90 -3.99
N PHE A 19 21.20 30.68 -3.41
CA PHE A 19 21.00 30.93 -1.98
C PHE A 19 21.03 29.59 -1.20
N HIS A 20 22.25 29.15 -0.82
CA HIS A 20 22.43 28.26 0.32
C HIS A 20 22.28 29.14 1.57
N PRO A 21 21.22 28.97 2.39
CA PRO A 21 21.27 29.50 3.74
C PRO A 21 22.30 28.67 4.51
N LEU A 22 23.35 29.33 5.00
CA LEU A 22 24.15 28.82 6.11
C LEU A 22 23.18 28.60 7.26
N PHE A 23 22.72 27.37 7.48
CA PHE A 23 22.08 26.98 8.72
C PHE A 23 23.20 26.96 9.78
N VAL A 24 23.34 28.06 10.47
CA VAL A 24 23.97 28.10 11.78
C VAL A 24 23.09 27.25 12.68
N PHE A 25 23.54 26.05 13.03
CA PHE A 25 22.98 25.31 14.14
C PHE A 25 23.26 26.12 15.42
N ALA A 26 22.32 26.98 15.77
CA ALA A 26 22.19 27.41 17.15
C ALA A 26 21.66 26.18 17.88
N SER A 27 22.46 25.61 18.76
CA SER A 27 22.04 24.66 19.75
C SER A 27 21.16 25.40 20.78
N GLU A 28 19.87 25.54 20.48
CA GLU A 28 18.88 25.74 21.51
C GLU A 28 18.67 24.37 22.15
N GLU A 29 19.16 24.24 23.38
CA GLU A 29 18.68 23.22 24.30
C GLU A 29 17.20 23.54 24.60
N GLU A 30 16.31 23.22 23.67
CA GLU A 30 14.88 23.13 23.97
C GLU A 30 14.71 21.98 24.96
N ASP A 31 14.16 22.32 26.08
CA ASP A 31 13.89 21.46 27.22
C ASP A 31 13.15 20.18 26.74
N ALA A 32 13.85 19.06 26.71
CA ALA A 32 13.34 17.77 26.27
C ALA A 32 12.10 17.30 27.06
N SER A 33 11.81 17.93 28.21
CA SER A 33 10.64 17.67 29.03
C SER A 33 9.33 18.21 28.40
N GLU A 34 9.39 19.34 27.71
CA GLU A 34 8.21 19.93 27.05
C GLU A 34 7.82 19.20 25.77
N SER A 35 8.78 18.57 25.08
CA SER A 35 8.52 17.79 23.87
C SER A 35 7.85 16.44 24.14
N VAL A 36 8.08 15.82 25.28
CA VAL A 36 7.49 14.52 25.65
C VAL A 36 6.04 14.70 26.14
N GLU A 37 5.74 15.78 26.87
CA GLU A 37 4.38 16.11 27.30
C GLU A 37 3.46 16.50 26.13
N SER A 38 4.01 17.11 25.06
CA SER A 38 3.25 17.43 23.85
C SER A 38 2.89 16.21 23.00
N VAL A 39 3.62 15.10 23.12
CA VAL A 39 3.33 13.82 22.45
C VAL A 39 2.22 13.04 23.19
N TYR A 40 2.09 13.24 24.49
CA TYR A 40 0.94 12.78 25.28
C TYR A 40 -0.17 13.84 25.30
N ARG A 41 -0.50 14.42 24.14
CA ARG A 41 -1.79 15.10 24.01
C ARG A 41 -2.86 14.18 24.53
N ASP A 42 -3.66 14.71 25.44
CA ASP A 42 -4.72 14.06 26.15
C ASP A 42 -5.37 12.95 25.32
N SER A 43 -5.23 11.72 25.78
CA SER A 43 -5.80 10.53 25.11
C SER A 43 -7.30 10.72 24.82
N GLY A 44 -7.98 11.54 25.59
CA GLY A 44 -9.38 11.94 25.40
C GLY A 44 -9.61 12.82 24.17
N GLU A 45 -8.72 13.75 23.84
CA GLU A 45 -8.84 14.57 22.62
C GLU A 45 -8.59 13.75 21.37
N LEU A 46 -7.58 12.88 21.37
CA LEU A 46 -7.30 11.97 20.25
C LEU A 46 -8.43 10.96 20.03
N GLU A 47 -9.03 10.45 21.09
CA GLU A 47 -10.15 9.53 21.02
C GLU A 47 -11.43 10.23 20.52
N ASN A 48 -11.65 11.47 20.91
CA ASN A 48 -12.75 12.30 20.42
C ASN A 48 -12.58 12.68 18.94
N GLU A 49 -11.37 12.99 18.48
CA GLU A 49 -11.10 13.23 17.05
C GLU A 49 -11.21 11.96 16.22
N ARG A 50 -10.72 10.82 16.72
CA ARG A 50 -10.87 9.51 16.09
C ARG A 50 -12.34 9.13 15.94
N SER A 51 -13.14 9.29 16.97
CA SER A 51 -14.57 8.95 16.94
C SER A 51 -15.37 9.73 15.89
N LYS A 52 -14.89 10.91 15.48
CA LYS A 52 -15.50 11.76 14.44
C LYS A 52 -15.03 11.41 13.02
N HIS A 53 -13.92 10.69 12.89
CA HIS A 53 -13.39 10.37 11.59
C HIS A 53 -14.18 9.23 10.94
N TRP A 54 -14.54 9.39 9.67
CA TRP A 54 -15.39 8.44 8.93
C TRP A 54 -14.89 6.99 8.93
N ALA A 55 -13.56 6.77 9.01
CA ALA A 55 -12.96 5.44 9.01
C ALA A 55 -13.25 4.64 10.28
N TRP A 56 -13.62 5.32 11.38
CA TRP A 56 -13.99 4.69 12.66
C TRP A 56 -15.50 4.67 12.90
N ALA A 57 -16.26 5.23 11.96
CA ALA A 57 -17.69 5.16 12.02
C ALA A 57 -18.17 3.71 11.81
N GLU A 58 -19.26 3.35 12.47
CA GLU A 58 -19.89 2.06 12.27
C GLU A 58 -20.22 1.83 10.80
N LEU A 59 -19.91 0.63 10.28
CA LEU A 59 -20.21 0.26 8.92
C LEU A 59 -21.73 0.26 8.70
N LYS A 60 -22.17 0.99 7.68
CA LYS A 60 -23.56 1.08 7.27
C LYS A 60 -23.70 0.59 5.85
N ASP A 61 -24.80 -0.12 5.58
CA ASP A 61 -25.15 -0.48 4.22
C ASP A 61 -25.37 0.78 3.38
N SER A 62 -24.54 0.94 2.36
CA SER A 62 -24.63 2.07 1.45
C SER A 62 -25.58 1.76 0.31
N VAL A 63 -26.67 2.52 0.20
CA VAL A 63 -27.60 2.41 -0.94
C VAL A 63 -26.95 3.06 -2.17
N PRO A 64 -26.78 2.31 -3.27
CA PRO A 64 -26.22 2.88 -4.51
C PRO A 64 -27.08 4.05 -5.01
N PRO A 65 -26.44 5.17 -5.39
CA PRO A 65 -27.18 6.36 -5.84
C PRO A 65 -27.88 6.12 -7.18
N LYS A 66 -29.02 6.77 -7.37
CA LYS A 66 -29.68 6.80 -8.69
C LYS A 66 -28.85 7.62 -9.67
N VAL A 67 -28.66 7.09 -10.88
CA VAL A 67 -27.90 7.70 -11.97
C VAL A 67 -28.78 7.89 -13.20
N LYS A 68 -28.43 8.82 -14.08
CA LYS A 68 -29.18 9.11 -15.31
C LYS A 68 -28.97 8.03 -16.37
N ASP A 69 -27.70 7.64 -16.60
CA ASP A 69 -27.34 6.61 -17.57
C ASP A 69 -27.22 5.23 -16.91
N SER A 70 -28.35 4.64 -16.57
CA SER A 70 -28.39 3.29 -16.00
C SER A 70 -27.91 2.18 -16.94
N LYS A 71 -27.81 2.45 -18.25
CA LYS A 71 -27.33 1.46 -19.24
C LYS A 71 -25.81 1.23 -19.16
N TRP A 72 -25.07 2.21 -18.69
CA TRP A 72 -23.63 2.09 -18.50
C TRP A 72 -23.28 1.24 -17.27
N VAL A 73 -24.18 1.18 -16.29
CA VAL A 73 -23.98 0.48 -15.01
C VAL A 73 -23.99 -1.03 -15.18
N ARG A 74 -22.97 -1.70 -14.71
CA ARG A 74 -22.84 -3.17 -14.65
C ARG A 74 -22.96 -3.74 -13.23
N ASN A 75 -22.54 -2.96 -12.23
CA ASN A 75 -22.56 -3.33 -10.83
C ASN A 75 -22.82 -2.08 -9.95
N PRO A 76 -23.11 -2.26 -8.65
CA PRO A 76 -23.37 -1.14 -7.74
C PRO A 76 -22.23 -0.12 -7.62
N ILE A 77 -20.97 -0.53 -7.78
CA ILE A 77 -19.80 0.37 -7.71
C ILE A 77 -19.88 1.40 -8.84
N ASP A 78 -20.31 0.97 -10.03
CA ASP A 78 -20.48 1.84 -11.18
C ASP A 78 -21.45 2.99 -10.90
N GLN A 79 -22.51 2.75 -10.11
CA GLN A 79 -23.47 3.79 -9.73
C GLN A 79 -22.82 4.89 -8.88
N PHE A 80 -21.93 4.52 -7.95
CA PHE A 80 -21.19 5.51 -7.17
C PHE A 80 -20.23 6.33 -8.02
N ILE A 81 -19.53 5.67 -8.96
CA ILE A 81 -18.61 6.35 -9.91
C ILE A 81 -19.39 7.27 -10.83
N LEU A 82 -20.42 6.75 -11.47
CA LEU A 82 -21.22 7.50 -12.46
C LEU A 82 -21.93 8.69 -11.82
N SER A 83 -22.47 8.55 -10.61
CA SER A 83 -23.06 9.66 -9.87
C SER A 83 -22.08 10.81 -9.64
N LYS A 84 -20.81 10.52 -9.38
CA LYS A 84 -19.78 11.55 -9.22
C LYS A 84 -19.42 12.19 -10.56
N LEU A 85 -19.32 11.42 -11.63
CA LEU A 85 -19.09 11.94 -12.99
C LEU A 85 -20.22 12.85 -13.43
N GLU A 86 -21.48 12.43 -13.26
CA GLU A 86 -22.66 13.23 -13.61
C GLU A 86 -22.72 14.55 -12.84
N LYS A 87 -22.38 14.52 -11.53
CA LYS A 87 -22.30 15.76 -10.72
C LYS A 87 -21.21 16.71 -11.20
N ALA A 88 -20.13 16.18 -11.74
CA ALA A 88 -19.05 16.98 -12.33
C ALA A 88 -19.31 17.38 -13.79
N GLY A 89 -20.46 16.99 -14.38
CA GLY A 89 -20.75 17.24 -15.79
C GLY A 89 -19.88 16.43 -16.75
N LEU A 90 -19.32 15.32 -16.29
CA LEU A 90 -18.45 14.45 -17.07
C LEU A 90 -19.20 13.18 -17.50
N ALA A 91 -18.81 12.62 -18.64
CA ALA A 91 -19.26 11.32 -19.10
C ALA A 91 -18.12 10.28 -18.98
N PRO A 92 -18.46 9.00 -18.75
CA PRO A 92 -17.45 7.95 -18.79
C PRO A 92 -16.84 7.80 -20.18
N ASN A 93 -15.56 7.43 -20.22
CA ASN A 93 -14.90 7.12 -21.49
C ASN A 93 -15.48 5.83 -22.12
N PRO A 94 -15.36 5.68 -23.44
CA PRO A 94 -15.69 4.43 -24.11
C PRO A 94 -14.92 3.24 -23.54
N GLN A 95 -15.50 2.06 -23.62
CA GLN A 95 -14.84 0.83 -23.19
C GLN A 95 -13.52 0.66 -23.97
N ALA A 96 -12.48 0.25 -23.24
CA ALA A 96 -11.19 -0.06 -23.83
C ALA A 96 -11.29 -1.25 -24.80
N THR A 97 -10.41 -1.30 -25.80
CA THR A 97 -10.33 -2.43 -26.72
C THR A 97 -9.95 -3.70 -25.98
N GLU A 98 -10.35 -4.87 -26.50
CA GLU A 98 -10.01 -6.19 -25.95
C GLU A 98 -8.50 -6.35 -25.69
N ARG A 99 -7.68 -5.97 -26.65
CA ARG A 99 -6.22 -5.97 -26.50
C ARG A 99 -5.74 -5.12 -25.31
N THR A 100 -6.39 -4.00 -25.06
CA THR A 100 -6.04 -3.13 -23.94
C THR A 100 -6.48 -3.76 -22.62
N LEU A 101 -7.67 -4.37 -22.58
CA LEU A 101 -8.21 -5.06 -21.42
C LEU A 101 -7.35 -6.28 -21.07
N ASP A 102 -7.03 -7.12 -22.07
CA ASP A 102 -6.13 -8.26 -21.93
C ASP A 102 -4.79 -7.86 -21.32
N ARG A 103 -4.12 -6.88 -21.93
CA ARG A 103 -2.84 -6.39 -21.43
C ARG A 103 -2.95 -5.88 -19.98
N ARG A 104 -3.99 -5.12 -19.65
CA ARG A 104 -4.18 -4.57 -18.30
C ARG A 104 -4.44 -5.67 -17.28
N ALA A 105 -5.27 -6.65 -17.62
CA ALA A 105 -5.57 -7.79 -16.76
C ALA A 105 -4.31 -8.58 -16.42
N HIS A 106 -3.51 -8.94 -17.41
CA HIS A 106 -2.26 -9.68 -17.21
C HIS A 106 -1.27 -8.90 -16.32
N PHE A 107 -1.04 -7.62 -16.59
CA PHE A 107 -0.12 -6.82 -15.76
C PHE A 107 -0.64 -6.59 -14.34
N ASN A 108 -1.95 -6.45 -14.17
CA ASN A 108 -2.52 -6.24 -12.85
C ASN A 108 -2.56 -7.53 -12.02
N LEU A 109 -2.95 -8.66 -12.62
CA LEU A 109 -3.18 -9.89 -11.87
C LEU A 109 -1.92 -10.74 -11.70
N VAL A 110 -1.07 -10.83 -12.73
CA VAL A 110 0.13 -11.68 -12.69
C VAL A 110 1.44 -10.94 -12.92
N GLY A 111 1.39 -9.66 -13.26
CA GLY A 111 2.58 -8.82 -13.43
C GLY A 111 3.36 -9.03 -14.72
N LEU A 112 2.88 -9.89 -15.62
CA LEU A 112 3.56 -10.29 -16.86
C LEU A 112 2.65 -10.07 -18.06
N PRO A 113 3.22 -9.77 -19.25
CA PRO A 113 2.43 -9.65 -20.46
C PRO A 113 1.87 -11.02 -20.90
N ASN A 114 0.73 -10.98 -21.59
CA ASN A 114 0.26 -12.16 -22.32
C ASN A 114 1.23 -12.46 -23.48
N LEU A 115 1.89 -13.60 -23.43
CA LEU A 115 2.78 -14.08 -24.50
C LEU A 115 2.06 -15.06 -25.44
N ALA A 116 0.88 -15.56 -25.06
CA ALA A 116 0.06 -16.40 -25.90
C ALA A 116 -0.64 -15.54 -26.95
N LYS A 117 -0.48 -15.88 -28.23
CA LYS A 117 -1.23 -15.25 -29.31
C LYS A 117 -2.60 -15.92 -29.38
N GLY A 118 -3.67 -15.17 -28.99
CA GLY A 118 -5.03 -15.45 -29.41
C GLY A 118 -5.55 -16.82 -29.00
N GLU A 119 -5.75 -17.05 -27.71
CA GLU A 119 -6.73 -18.04 -27.31
C GLU A 119 -8.12 -17.43 -27.43
N ASP A 120 -9.00 -18.05 -28.22
CA ASP A 120 -10.40 -17.67 -28.39
C ASP A 120 -11.19 -17.97 -27.09
N GLY A 121 -10.94 -17.18 -26.06
CA GLY A 121 -11.61 -17.29 -24.77
C GLY A 121 -12.36 -16.01 -24.43
N SER A 122 -13.47 -16.11 -23.68
CA SER A 122 -14.12 -14.91 -23.15
C SER A 122 -13.20 -14.19 -22.17
N PHE A 123 -13.35 -12.87 -22.05
CA PHE A 123 -12.58 -12.06 -21.11
C PHE A 123 -12.72 -12.59 -19.67
N ASP A 124 -13.93 -12.99 -19.28
CA ASP A 124 -14.20 -13.51 -17.93
C ASP A 124 -13.43 -14.79 -17.65
N LYS A 125 -13.41 -15.74 -18.62
CA LYS A 125 -12.62 -16.97 -18.50
C LYS A 125 -11.13 -16.68 -18.32
N MET A 126 -10.60 -15.75 -19.09
CA MET A 126 -9.20 -15.31 -18.93
C MET A 126 -8.93 -14.73 -17.54
N ILE A 127 -9.83 -13.92 -17.00
CA ILE A 127 -9.70 -13.39 -15.63
C ILE A 127 -9.66 -14.52 -14.60
N ASP A 128 -10.57 -15.50 -14.72
CA ASP A 128 -10.60 -16.65 -13.81
C ASP A 128 -9.30 -17.47 -13.87
N GLU A 129 -8.75 -17.67 -15.06
CA GLU A 129 -7.47 -18.37 -15.26
C GLU A 129 -6.29 -17.58 -14.64
N LEU A 130 -6.28 -16.26 -14.77
CA LEU A 130 -5.26 -15.39 -14.16
C LEU A 130 -5.36 -15.39 -12.63
N LEU A 131 -6.56 -15.35 -12.07
CA LEU A 131 -6.79 -15.43 -10.64
C LEU A 131 -6.39 -16.79 -10.05
N ALA A 132 -6.59 -17.88 -10.80
CA ALA A 132 -6.17 -19.23 -10.40
C ALA A 132 -4.67 -19.47 -10.58
N SER A 133 -3.95 -18.56 -11.23
CA SER A 133 -2.51 -18.70 -11.44
C SER A 133 -1.73 -18.49 -10.14
N PRO A 134 -0.72 -19.34 -9.83
CA PRO A 134 0.15 -19.12 -8.67
C PRO A 134 0.89 -17.77 -8.72
N ARG A 135 1.05 -17.19 -9.90
CA ARG A 135 1.64 -15.86 -10.10
C ARG A 135 0.77 -14.72 -9.56
N PHE A 136 -0.52 -14.96 -9.34
CA PHE A 136 -1.39 -13.99 -8.68
C PHE A 136 -0.88 -13.65 -7.28
N GLY A 137 -0.59 -14.66 -6.47
CA GLY A 137 -0.03 -14.46 -5.14
C GLY A 137 1.36 -13.82 -5.16
N GLU A 138 2.23 -14.19 -6.12
CA GLU A 138 3.53 -13.54 -6.30
C GLU A 138 3.38 -12.03 -6.62
N ARG A 139 2.43 -11.69 -7.50
CA ARG A 139 2.16 -10.30 -7.88
C ARG A 139 1.54 -9.49 -6.76
N TRP A 140 0.51 -10.01 -6.11
CA TRP A 140 -0.26 -9.29 -5.11
C TRP A 140 0.39 -9.34 -3.73
N GLY A 141 1.06 -10.43 -3.40
CA GLY A 141 1.85 -10.56 -2.17
C GLY A 141 2.89 -9.47 -2.04
N ARG A 142 3.49 -9.03 -3.16
CA ARG A 142 4.45 -7.93 -3.17
C ARG A 142 3.89 -6.63 -2.62
N HIS A 143 2.62 -6.30 -2.89
CA HIS A 143 2.00 -5.10 -2.37
C HIS A 143 1.85 -5.15 -0.83
N TRP A 144 1.53 -6.33 -0.30
CA TRP A 144 1.49 -6.52 1.14
C TRP A 144 2.88 -6.49 1.77
N LEU A 145 3.86 -7.13 1.15
CA LEU A 145 5.25 -7.15 1.62
C LEU A 145 5.84 -5.74 1.67
N ASP A 146 5.50 -4.86 0.72
CA ASP A 146 5.87 -3.44 0.75
C ASP A 146 5.27 -2.71 1.96
N VAL A 147 3.99 -2.97 2.29
CA VAL A 147 3.33 -2.40 3.47
C VAL A 147 3.96 -2.93 4.77
N ALA A 148 4.28 -4.22 4.83
CA ALA A 148 4.94 -4.86 5.95
C ALA A 148 6.42 -4.47 6.09
N ARG A 149 6.97 -3.74 5.12
CA ARG A 149 8.40 -3.39 5.04
C ARG A 149 9.31 -4.62 5.04
N PHE A 150 8.87 -5.68 4.38
CA PHE A 150 9.62 -6.92 4.28
C PHE A 150 10.96 -6.71 3.57
N ALA A 151 12.03 -7.25 4.19
CA ALA A 151 13.34 -7.36 3.58
C ALA A 151 14.02 -8.67 4.02
N GLU A 152 14.92 -9.18 3.18
CA GLU A 152 15.74 -10.36 3.47
C GLU A 152 17.03 -9.99 4.22
N SER A 153 17.14 -8.72 4.65
CA SER A 153 18.21 -8.18 5.47
C SER A 153 17.67 -7.26 6.56
N HIS A 154 18.49 -6.89 7.52
CA HIS A 154 18.12 -6.03 8.63
C HIS A 154 17.97 -4.57 8.24
N GLY A 155 18.63 -4.14 7.15
CA GLY A 155 18.79 -2.73 6.82
C GLY A 155 19.76 -2.04 7.79
N PHE A 156 19.85 -0.71 7.73
CA PHE A 156 20.77 0.11 8.49
C PHE A 156 22.26 -0.18 8.22
N GLU A 157 23.13 0.30 9.10
CA GLU A 157 24.58 0.32 8.91
C GLU A 157 25.21 -1.07 8.76
N GLN A 158 24.67 -2.08 9.43
CA GLN A 158 25.27 -3.43 9.45
C GLN A 158 24.53 -4.44 8.58
N ASP A 159 23.39 -4.12 8.07
CA ASP A 159 22.57 -4.84 7.07
C ASP A 159 22.81 -6.36 6.97
N TYR A 160 22.74 -7.05 8.11
CA TYR A 160 22.93 -8.51 8.14
C TYR A 160 21.79 -9.23 7.43
N ASP A 161 22.13 -10.31 6.71
CA ASP A 161 21.16 -11.19 6.07
C ASP A 161 20.18 -11.82 7.06
N ARG A 162 18.94 -12.01 6.62
CA ARG A 162 17.86 -12.74 7.31
C ARG A 162 17.56 -14.05 6.57
N PRO A 163 18.33 -15.10 6.74
CA PRO A 163 18.26 -16.32 5.92
C PRO A 163 16.91 -17.05 6.01
N HIS A 164 16.08 -16.73 7.00
CA HIS A 164 14.76 -17.34 7.20
C HIS A 164 13.58 -16.41 6.90
N ALA A 165 13.81 -15.18 6.45
CA ALA A 165 12.75 -14.22 6.15
C ALA A 165 11.79 -14.73 5.06
N TYR A 166 12.27 -15.57 4.14
CA TYR A 166 11.47 -16.13 3.05
C TYR A 166 10.23 -16.90 3.53
N HIS A 167 10.20 -17.45 4.74
CA HIS A 167 9.03 -18.13 5.28
C HIS A 167 7.82 -17.21 5.35
N TYR A 168 8.02 -15.97 5.78
CA TYR A 168 6.95 -14.98 5.82
C TYR A 168 6.51 -14.55 4.41
N ARG A 169 7.45 -14.32 3.50
CA ARG A 169 7.13 -14.04 2.10
C ARG A 169 6.28 -15.16 1.48
N ASP A 170 6.68 -16.41 1.71
CA ASP A 170 5.99 -17.58 1.18
C ASP A 170 4.59 -17.75 1.79
N PHE A 171 4.44 -17.42 3.09
CA PHE A 171 3.12 -17.33 3.71
C PHE A 171 2.22 -16.33 2.97
N VAL A 172 2.71 -15.10 2.76
CA VAL A 172 1.94 -14.06 2.09
C VAL A 172 1.50 -14.51 0.69
N ILE A 173 2.42 -15.04 -0.12
CA ILE A 173 2.13 -15.55 -1.47
C ILE A 173 1.06 -16.65 -1.43
N LYS A 174 1.20 -17.61 -0.52
CA LYS A 174 0.23 -18.72 -0.36
C LYS A 174 -1.13 -18.19 0.10
N ALA A 175 -1.17 -17.27 1.05
CA ALA A 175 -2.41 -16.69 1.56
C ALA A 175 -3.23 -16.01 0.43
N PHE A 176 -2.58 -15.25 -0.44
CA PHE A 176 -3.24 -14.66 -1.61
C PHE A 176 -3.73 -15.74 -2.60
N ASN A 177 -2.94 -16.77 -2.89
CA ASN A 177 -3.32 -17.85 -3.81
C ASN A 177 -4.43 -18.75 -3.24
N MET A 178 -4.58 -18.82 -1.94
CA MET A 178 -5.64 -19.58 -1.25
C MET A 178 -6.91 -18.75 -1.03
N ASP A 179 -6.92 -17.49 -1.43
CA ASP A 179 -7.99 -16.52 -1.13
C ASP A 179 -8.32 -16.51 0.38
N MET A 180 -7.26 -16.47 1.22
CA MET A 180 -7.41 -16.50 2.66
C MET A 180 -8.26 -15.32 3.15
N PRO A 181 -9.30 -15.53 3.99
CA PRO A 181 -10.08 -14.45 4.56
C PRO A 181 -9.18 -13.42 5.26
N PHE A 182 -9.43 -12.14 5.04
CA PHE A 182 -8.55 -11.06 5.50
C PHE A 182 -8.40 -11.02 7.03
N ASP A 183 -9.45 -11.33 7.76
CA ASP A 183 -9.42 -11.43 9.22
C ASP A 183 -8.49 -12.56 9.69
N GLN A 184 -8.55 -13.73 9.06
CA GLN A 184 -7.63 -14.84 9.33
C GLN A 184 -6.19 -14.47 8.95
N PHE A 185 -6.00 -13.84 7.80
CA PHE A 185 -4.69 -13.38 7.33
C PHE A 185 -4.02 -12.44 8.34
N VAL A 186 -4.76 -11.46 8.88
CA VAL A 186 -4.25 -10.54 9.90
C VAL A 186 -4.01 -11.25 11.23
N ARG A 187 -4.97 -12.06 11.69
CA ARG A 187 -4.85 -12.76 12.98
C ARG A 187 -3.66 -13.69 13.04
N TRP A 188 -3.36 -14.39 11.96
CA TRP A 188 -2.20 -15.29 11.90
C TRP A 188 -0.88 -14.53 11.91
N GLN A 189 -0.82 -13.34 11.33
CA GLN A 189 0.39 -12.51 11.39
C GLN A 189 0.69 -11.95 12.79
N VAL A 190 -0.33 -11.76 13.60
CA VAL A 190 -0.19 -11.22 14.96
C VAL A 190 0.00 -12.33 16.02
N ALA A 191 -0.69 -13.45 15.88
CA ALA A 191 -0.76 -14.50 16.88
C ALA A 191 -0.95 -15.90 16.26
N GLY A 192 -0.33 -16.19 15.13
CA GLY A 192 -0.47 -17.46 14.43
C GLY A 192 0.07 -18.64 15.24
N ASP A 193 1.13 -18.43 15.98
CA ASP A 193 1.73 -19.37 16.91
C ASP A 193 0.82 -19.75 18.08
N GLU A 194 0.00 -18.83 18.55
CA GLU A 194 -0.95 -19.08 19.63
C GLU A 194 -2.29 -19.66 19.12
N ILE A 195 -2.73 -19.22 17.92
CA ILE A 195 -4.03 -19.62 17.35
C ILE A 195 -3.95 -21.02 16.72
N ALA A 196 -2.85 -21.33 16.04
CA ALA A 196 -2.65 -22.58 15.31
C ALA A 196 -1.17 -23.05 15.43
N PRO A 197 -0.73 -23.45 16.67
CA PRO A 197 0.67 -23.75 16.96
C PRO A 197 1.23 -24.94 16.13
N ASP A 198 0.37 -25.83 15.68
CA ASP A 198 0.76 -27.01 14.88
C ASP A 198 0.70 -26.76 13.37
N ASP A 199 0.26 -25.57 12.93
CA ASP A 199 0.21 -25.22 11.51
C ASP A 199 1.46 -24.44 11.08
N PRO A 200 2.34 -25.03 10.25
CA PRO A 200 3.55 -24.35 9.80
C PRO A 200 3.29 -23.05 9.02
N LEU A 201 2.12 -22.95 8.39
CA LEU A 201 1.76 -21.74 7.66
C LEU A 201 1.40 -20.60 8.61
N ALA A 202 0.66 -20.90 9.69
CA ALA A 202 0.34 -19.95 10.74
C ALA A 202 1.61 -19.49 11.49
N LEU A 203 2.54 -20.41 11.76
CA LEU A 203 3.83 -20.06 12.33
C LEU A 203 4.64 -19.15 11.40
N SER A 204 4.63 -19.43 10.09
CA SER A 204 5.32 -18.60 9.09
C SER A 204 4.73 -17.18 9.00
N ALA A 205 3.44 -17.03 9.30
CA ALA A 205 2.76 -15.73 9.30
C ALA A 205 3.30 -14.77 10.37
N THR A 206 3.72 -15.28 11.53
CA THR A 206 4.26 -14.45 12.62
C THR A 206 5.58 -13.76 12.26
N GLY A 207 6.21 -14.16 11.14
CA GLY A 207 7.32 -13.43 10.56
C GLY A 207 7.03 -11.95 10.25
N PHE A 208 5.75 -11.57 10.22
CA PHE A 208 5.31 -10.17 10.15
C PHE A 208 5.92 -9.31 11.26
N LEU A 209 5.97 -9.81 12.48
CA LEU A 209 6.49 -9.09 13.64
C LEU A 209 7.99 -8.77 13.52
N GLY A 210 8.72 -9.58 12.72
CA GLY A 210 10.13 -9.37 12.43
C GLY A 210 10.44 -8.76 11.07
N ALA A 211 9.43 -8.39 10.27
CA ALA A 211 9.64 -7.97 8.88
C ALA A 211 10.27 -6.57 8.75
N GLY A 212 10.03 -5.69 9.72
CA GLY A 212 10.53 -4.30 9.70
C GLY A 212 12.05 -4.20 9.84
N VAL A 213 12.56 -3.01 9.56
CA VAL A 213 13.97 -2.67 9.77
C VAL A 213 14.31 -2.74 11.25
N PHE A 214 15.43 -3.35 11.58
CA PHE A 214 15.88 -3.50 12.97
C PHE A 214 17.29 -2.90 13.13
N PRO A 215 17.49 -1.93 14.05
CA PRO A 215 18.81 -1.37 14.30
C PRO A 215 19.69 -2.44 15.00
N THR A 216 20.83 -2.72 14.41
CA THR A 216 21.79 -3.71 14.95
C THR A 216 22.66 -3.15 16.08
N GLN A 217 22.73 -1.82 16.20
CA GLN A 217 23.36 -1.12 17.30
C GLN A 217 22.30 -0.34 18.08
N LEU A 218 21.90 -0.88 19.22
CA LEU A 218 21.08 -0.16 20.18
C LEU A 218 22.00 0.73 21.03
N THR A 219 21.72 2.03 21.05
CA THR A 219 22.33 2.92 22.03
C THR A 219 21.83 2.59 23.44
N GLU A 220 22.57 2.97 24.50
CA GLU A 220 22.16 2.68 25.88
C GLU A 220 20.72 3.13 26.18
N LYS A 221 20.30 4.29 25.64
CA LYS A 221 18.92 4.82 25.79
C LYS A 221 17.86 3.94 25.12
N GLU A 222 18.18 3.34 23.96
CA GLU A 222 17.28 2.45 23.26
C GLU A 222 17.14 1.09 23.95
N PHE A 223 18.19 0.65 24.66
CA PHE A 223 18.17 -0.58 25.45
C PHE A 223 17.27 -0.45 26.69
N GLU A 224 17.21 0.72 27.32
CA GLU A 224 16.32 0.99 28.45
C GLU A 224 14.86 1.08 28.07
N SER A 225 14.56 1.59 26.85
CA SER A 225 13.17 1.70 26.35
C SER A 225 12.60 0.38 25.80
N ALA A 226 13.44 -0.62 25.53
CA ALA A 226 13.03 -1.92 25.00
C ALA A 226 12.77 -2.99 26.11
N ARG A 227 12.93 -2.62 27.39
CA ARG A 227 12.59 -3.44 28.56
C ARG A 227 11.23 -3.04 29.13
#